data_ceeb561ebada5bdcfbfbcd166442714b
#
_entry.id   ceeb561ebada5bdcfbfbcd166442714b
#
_cell.length_a   1.000
_cell.length_b   1.000
_cell.length_c   1.000
_cell.angle_alpha   90.00
_cell.angle_beta   90.00
_cell.angle_gamma   90.00
#
_symmetry.space_group_name_H-M   'P 1'
#
loop_
_entity.id
_entity.type
_entity.pdbx_description
1 polymer ?
#
loop_
_entity_poly.entity_id
_entity_poly.type
_entity_poly.pdbx_seq_one_letter_code
_entity_poly.pdbx_strand_id
1 'polypeptide(L)'
;MGKKVLMLASNLGLWGEELQAPWDALRKAGFEVTLATERGKAPLPLQLSVDPDFVDPVQQYHVNPLEVVTRIKEILATGEWDNPIKIADARMEHYDAIIVVGGPGSPLDLVGNSKVHKLLVEAYKDNKLMGALCYAVGAFVWARKPENGKSIIEGKTVVAHPREWDFTGDLPYSLYGTTPDNPGTDLVTPGFVFPLAVIVEDAVGQKGKVLSDPTANREKPSVAYDWPFVTGLSVESSIAFGQKIVEVLSK
;
A
#
# COMPACT_ATOMS: atom_id res chain seq x y z
N MET A 1 -15.00 22.40 0.11
CA MET A 1 -15.24 20.96 -0.16
C MET A 1 -14.06 20.19 0.39
N GLY A 2 -14.28 19.01 0.99
CA GLY A 2 -13.19 18.17 1.44
C GLY A 2 -12.38 17.64 0.27
N LYS A 3 -11.09 17.31 0.51
CA LYS A 3 -10.23 16.66 -0.48
C LYS A 3 -10.78 15.29 -0.87
N LYS A 4 -10.59 14.89 -2.12
CA LYS A 4 -11.02 13.58 -2.65
C LYS A 4 -9.80 12.69 -2.89
N VAL A 5 -9.81 11.51 -2.30
CA VAL A 5 -8.69 10.58 -2.33
C VAL A 5 -9.12 9.27 -2.96
N LEU A 6 -8.38 8.81 -3.97
CA LEU A 6 -8.52 7.49 -4.55
C LEU A 6 -7.57 6.52 -3.83
N MET A 7 -8.11 5.46 -3.22
CA MET A 7 -7.31 4.39 -2.61
C MET A 7 -7.43 3.12 -3.44
N LEU A 8 -6.29 2.57 -3.85
CA LEU A 8 -6.22 1.32 -4.62
C LEU A 8 -5.80 0.19 -3.68
N ALA A 9 -6.59 -0.88 -3.63
CA ALA A 9 -6.32 -2.06 -2.82
C ALA A 9 -6.38 -3.34 -3.65
N SER A 10 -5.55 -4.32 -3.28
CA SER A 10 -5.49 -5.63 -3.94
C SER A 10 -6.74 -6.48 -3.67
N ASN A 11 -7.19 -7.22 -4.69
CA ASN A 11 -8.15 -8.32 -4.52
C ASN A 11 -7.49 -9.66 -4.16
N LEU A 12 -6.16 -9.71 -4.08
CA LEU A 12 -5.39 -10.94 -3.89
C LEU A 12 -4.65 -10.99 -2.53
N GLY A 13 -5.11 -10.21 -1.57
CA GLY A 13 -4.59 -10.18 -0.21
C GLY A 13 -3.83 -8.88 0.11
N LEU A 14 -4.48 -7.98 0.83
CA LEU A 14 -3.87 -6.79 1.41
C LEU A 14 -3.45 -7.08 2.86
N TRP A 15 -2.55 -6.27 3.40
CA TRP A 15 -2.35 -6.22 4.84
C TRP A 15 -3.42 -5.31 5.46
N GLY A 16 -4.24 -5.84 6.37
CA GLY A 16 -5.44 -5.15 6.84
C GLY A 16 -5.20 -3.73 7.35
N GLU A 17 -4.17 -3.54 8.17
CA GLU A 17 -3.84 -2.22 8.73
C GLU A 17 -3.34 -1.22 7.67
N GLU A 18 -2.69 -1.70 6.61
CA GLU A 18 -2.16 -0.83 5.56
C GLU A 18 -3.29 -0.14 4.77
N LEU A 19 -4.49 -0.72 4.75
CA LEU A 19 -5.70 -0.04 4.26
C LEU A 19 -6.42 0.70 5.38
N GLN A 20 -6.61 0.06 6.55
CA GLN A 20 -7.41 0.60 7.64
C GLN A 20 -6.85 1.92 8.19
N ALA A 21 -5.54 1.99 8.48
CA ALA A 21 -4.97 3.16 9.14
C ALA A 21 -5.08 4.44 8.27
N PRO A 22 -4.67 4.47 7.01
CA PRO A 22 -4.88 5.63 6.16
C PRO A 22 -6.36 5.87 5.83
N TRP A 23 -7.21 4.84 5.69
CA TRP A 23 -8.65 4.97 5.51
C TRP A 23 -9.31 5.76 6.64
N ASP A 24 -9.07 5.34 7.88
CA ASP A 24 -9.63 6.00 9.05
C ASP A 24 -9.06 7.41 9.25
N ALA A 25 -7.75 7.60 9.02
CA ALA A 25 -7.10 8.91 9.13
C ALA A 25 -7.70 9.94 8.18
N LEU A 26 -7.89 9.56 6.91
CA LEU A 26 -8.45 10.44 5.88
C LEU A 26 -9.92 10.78 6.16
N ARG A 27 -10.73 9.78 6.51
CA ARG A 27 -12.15 9.99 6.83
C ARG A 27 -12.32 10.85 8.08
N LYS A 28 -11.48 10.63 9.11
CA LYS A 28 -11.46 11.47 10.33
C LYS A 28 -11.10 12.92 10.02
N ALA A 29 -10.25 13.15 9.02
CA ALA A 29 -9.91 14.49 8.54
C ALA A 29 -11.00 15.14 7.67
N GLY A 30 -12.12 14.45 7.41
CA GLY A 30 -13.23 14.94 6.59
C GLY A 30 -12.98 14.83 5.08
N PHE A 31 -12.03 13.99 4.64
CA PHE A 31 -11.79 13.75 3.22
C PHE A 31 -12.74 12.69 2.67
N GLU A 32 -13.11 12.84 1.41
CA GLU A 32 -13.89 11.86 0.67
C GLU A 32 -12.94 10.79 0.13
N VAL A 33 -13.12 9.53 0.54
CA VAL A 33 -12.27 8.43 0.12
C VAL A 33 -13.04 7.48 -0.78
N THR A 34 -12.55 7.27 -2.00
CA THR A 34 -13.05 6.27 -2.94
C THR A 34 -12.09 5.08 -2.95
N LEU A 35 -12.60 3.90 -2.62
CA LEU A 35 -11.86 2.65 -2.74
C LEU A 35 -12.00 2.11 -4.16
N ALA A 36 -10.90 1.62 -4.74
CA ALA A 36 -10.91 0.96 -6.04
C ALA A 36 -10.08 -0.34 -6.00
N THR A 37 -10.57 -1.36 -6.68
CA THR A 37 -9.88 -2.64 -6.85
C THR A 37 -9.92 -3.07 -8.30
N GLU A 38 -9.04 -3.97 -8.73
CA GLU A 38 -9.04 -4.42 -10.13
C GLU A 38 -10.38 -5.04 -10.55
N ARG A 39 -11.00 -5.78 -9.64
CA ARG A 39 -12.27 -6.51 -9.93
C ARG A 39 -13.53 -5.73 -9.56
N GLY A 40 -13.43 -4.58 -8.88
CA GLY A 40 -14.57 -3.87 -8.30
C GLY A 40 -15.28 -4.69 -7.21
N LYS A 41 -14.55 -5.59 -6.55
CA LYS A 41 -15.02 -6.38 -5.41
C LYS A 41 -14.30 -5.95 -4.15
N ALA A 42 -14.96 -6.08 -3.00
CA ALA A 42 -14.35 -5.79 -1.72
C ALA A 42 -12.96 -6.43 -1.60
N PRO A 43 -11.94 -5.67 -1.19
CA PRO A 43 -10.64 -6.25 -0.90
C PRO A 43 -10.72 -7.03 0.41
N LEU A 44 -10.08 -8.20 0.45
CA LEU A 44 -10.01 -9.01 1.64
C LEU A 44 -8.59 -8.95 2.23
N PRO A 45 -8.45 -8.71 3.54
CA PRO A 45 -7.16 -8.81 4.19
C PRO A 45 -6.67 -10.25 4.22
N LEU A 46 -5.37 -10.42 4.35
CA LEU A 46 -4.79 -11.72 4.67
C LEU A 46 -5.24 -12.17 6.05
N GLN A 47 -5.48 -13.47 6.24
CA GLN A 47 -5.90 -14.05 7.52
C GLN A 47 -4.93 -13.66 8.65
N LEU A 48 -3.63 -13.79 8.41
CA LEU A 48 -2.62 -13.46 9.41
C LEU A 48 -2.54 -11.96 9.73
N SER A 49 -2.96 -11.07 8.84
CA SER A 49 -2.98 -9.62 9.08
C SER A 49 -4.15 -9.15 9.97
N VAL A 50 -5.06 -10.07 10.30
CA VAL A 50 -6.18 -9.85 11.24
C VAL A 50 -6.14 -10.83 12.42
N ASP A 51 -4.97 -11.39 12.66
CA ASP A 51 -4.64 -12.23 13.81
C ASP A 51 -3.73 -11.45 14.77
N PRO A 52 -4.21 -11.10 15.99
CA PRO A 52 -3.39 -10.36 16.95
C PRO A 52 -2.26 -11.21 17.55
N ASP A 53 -2.36 -12.54 17.45
CA ASP A 53 -1.35 -13.47 17.97
C ASP A 53 -0.25 -13.76 16.95
N PHE A 54 -0.40 -13.26 15.71
CA PHE A 54 0.63 -13.45 14.68
C PHE A 54 1.93 -12.74 15.03
N VAL A 55 3.01 -13.52 15.09
CA VAL A 55 4.38 -13.02 15.23
C VAL A 55 5.05 -13.01 13.86
N ASP A 56 5.47 -11.84 13.41
CA ASP A 56 6.20 -11.72 12.16
C ASP A 56 7.54 -12.47 12.25
N PRO A 57 7.82 -13.42 11.34
CA PRO A 57 9.03 -14.26 11.42
C PRO A 57 10.33 -13.47 11.21
N VAL A 58 10.25 -12.29 10.59
CA VAL A 58 11.41 -11.42 10.35
C VAL A 58 11.61 -10.43 11.48
N GLN A 59 10.54 -9.74 11.86
CA GLN A 59 10.58 -8.69 12.87
C GLN A 59 10.51 -9.22 14.30
N GLN A 60 10.11 -10.49 14.48
CA GLN A 60 10.08 -11.21 15.76
C GLN A 60 9.19 -10.57 16.85
N TYR A 61 8.09 -9.89 16.43
CA TYR A 61 7.10 -9.35 17.36
C TYR A 61 5.68 -9.47 16.81
N HIS A 62 4.67 -9.28 17.67
CA HIS A 62 3.26 -9.24 17.28
C HIS A 62 2.95 -7.96 16.50
N VAL A 63 2.87 -8.08 15.18
CA VAL A 63 2.73 -6.90 14.29
C VAL A 63 1.34 -6.34 14.19
N ASN A 64 0.32 -7.07 14.68
CA ASN A 64 -1.09 -6.68 14.58
C ASN A 64 -1.67 -6.32 15.96
N PRO A 65 -1.70 -5.06 16.38
CA PRO A 65 -2.33 -4.68 17.65
C PRO A 65 -3.81 -5.07 17.70
N LEU A 66 -4.28 -5.52 18.87
CA LEU A 66 -5.65 -5.98 19.06
C LEU A 66 -6.71 -4.93 18.66
N GLU A 67 -6.46 -3.66 18.97
CA GLU A 67 -7.35 -2.54 18.62
C GLU A 67 -7.46 -2.36 17.11
N VAL A 68 -6.36 -2.53 16.37
CA VAL A 68 -6.33 -2.47 14.90
C VAL A 68 -7.12 -3.63 14.31
N VAL A 69 -6.84 -4.85 14.78
CA VAL A 69 -7.57 -6.05 14.34
C VAL A 69 -9.07 -5.93 14.62
N THR A 70 -9.44 -5.42 15.80
CA THR A 70 -10.85 -5.19 16.17
C THR A 70 -11.49 -4.22 15.18
N ARG A 71 -10.83 -3.11 14.87
CA ARG A 71 -11.36 -2.11 13.92
C ARG A 71 -11.49 -2.69 12.50
N ILE A 72 -10.52 -3.47 12.04
CA ILE A 72 -10.61 -4.12 10.72
C ILE A 72 -11.82 -5.08 10.67
N LYS A 73 -12.00 -5.89 11.70
CA LYS A 73 -13.15 -6.81 11.79
C LYS A 73 -14.49 -6.06 11.80
N GLU A 74 -14.55 -4.90 12.47
CA GLU A 74 -15.72 -4.01 12.44
C GLU A 74 -15.99 -3.49 11.03
N ILE A 75 -14.96 -2.99 10.32
CA ILE A 75 -15.08 -2.53 8.94
C ILE A 75 -15.66 -3.62 8.03
N LEU A 76 -15.13 -4.84 8.17
CA LEU A 76 -15.59 -6.00 7.38
C LEU A 76 -17.04 -6.37 7.72
N ALA A 77 -17.41 -6.34 9.00
CA ALA A 77 -18.75 -6.67 9.45
C ALA A 77 -19.81 -5.61 9.04
N THR A 78 -19.40 -4.35 8.97
CA THR A 78 -20.29 -3.24 8.58
C THR A 78 -20.30 -2.97 7.08
N GLY A 79 -19.41 -3.60 6.31
CA GLY A 79 -19.33 -3.44 4.87
C GLY A 79 -18.75 -2.11 4.41
N GLU A 80 -17.92 -1.44 5.23
CA GLU A 80 -17.33 -0.14 4.84
C GLU A 80 -16.48 -0.24 3.56
N TRP A 81 -15.94 -1.42 3.25
CA TRP A 81 -15.12 -1.68 2.04
C TRP A 81 -15.86 -2.43 0.93
N ASP A 82 -17.19 -2.65 1.04
CA ASP A 82 -17.91 -3.57 0.15
C ASP A 82 -18.20 -3.02 -1.25
N ASN A 83 -18.13 -1.72 -1.44
CA ASN A 83 -18.51 -1.07 -2.70
C ASN A 83 -17.37 -0.33 -3.39
N PRO A 84 -16.22 -0.98 -3.67
CA PRO A 84 -15.16 -0.34 -4.43
C PRO A 84 -15.57 -0.21 -5.90
N ILE A 85 -15.07 0.83 -6.55
CA ILE A 85 -15.13 0.92 -8.01
C ILE A 85 -14.06 0.02 -8.64
N LYS A 86 -14.19 -0.27 -9.94
CA LYS A 86 -13.09 -0.89 -10.69
C LYS A 86 -11.99 0.15 -10.96
N ILE A 87 -10.72 -0.25 -10.85
CA ILE A 87 -9.58 0.61 -11.22
C ILE A 87 -9.73 1.13 -12.66
N ALA A 88 -10.27 0.32 -13.57
CA ALA A 88 -10.53 0.72 -14.95
C ALA A 88 -11.51 1.90 -15.10
N ASP A 89 -12.41 2.09 -14.14
CA ASP A 89 -13.43 3.13 -14.16
C ASP A 89 -12.96 4.40 -13.44
N ALA A 90 -11.86 4.35 -12.70
CA ALA A 90 -11.29 5.51 -12.03
C ALA A 90 -10.76 6.54 -13.04
N ARG A 91 -10.91 7.82 -12.69
CA ARG A 91 -10.40 8.97 -13.47
C ARG A 91 -9.71 9.92 -12.53
N MET A 92 -8.40 10.14 -12.74
CA MET A 92 -7.58 10.92 -11.81
C MET A 92 -8.01 12.39 -11.70
N GLU A 93 -8.71 12.91 -12.70
CA GLU A 93 -9.27 14.28 -12.70
C GLU A 93 -10.28 14.53 -11.55
N HIS A 94 -10.88 13.47 -11.02
CA HIS A 94 -11.86 13.55 -9.94
C HIS A 94 -11.25 13.54 -8.53
N TYR A 95 -9.93 13.36 -8.40
CA TYR A 95 -9.25 13.17 -7.12
C TYR A 95 -8.11 14.14 -6.93
N ASP A 96 -7.84 14.52 -5.68
CA ASP A 96 -6.71 15.34 -5.26
C ASP A 96 -5.45 14.51 -4.96
N ALA A 97 -5.64 13.22 -4.65
CA ALA A 97 -4.56 12.29 -4.33
C ALA A 97 -4.90 10.87 -4.74
N ILE A 98 -3.85 10.05 -4.92
CA ILE A 98 -3.94 8.61 -5.12
C ILE A 98 -3.05 7.88 -4.14
N ILE A 99 -3.57 6.82 -3.51
CA ILE A 99 -2.85 5.97 -2.55
C ILE A 99 -2.91 4.54 -3.04
N VAL A 100 -1.77 3.86 -3.07
CA VAL A 100 -1.68 2.43 -3.38
C VAL A 100 -1.35 1.69 -2.10
N VAL A 101 -2.26 0.79 -1.69
CA VAL A 101 -2.17 0.01 -0.46
C VAL A 101 -1.35 -1.25 -0.71
N GLY A 102 -0.50 -1.60 0.23
CA GLY A 102 0.38 -2.76 0.11
C GLY A 102 -0.26 -4.08 0.55
N GLY A 103 0.58 -4.94 1.03
CA GLY A 103 0.31 -6.35 1.30
C GLY A 103 0.79 -7.27 0.17
N PRO A 104 1.00 -8.57 0.47
CA PRO A 104 1.55 -9.56 -0.47
C PRO A 104 0.77 -9.75 -1.78
N GLY A 105 -0.50 -9.39 -1.84
CA GLY A 105 -1.29 -9.43 -3.08
C GLY A 105 -1.01 -8.26 -4.03
N SER A 106 -0.51 -7.13 -3.53
CA SER A 106 -0.31 -5.92 -4.33
C SER A 106 0.67 -6.12 -5.50
N PRO A 107 1.77 -6.89 -5.39
CA PRO A 107 2.61 -7.25 -6.52
C PRO A 107 1.88 -7.93 -7.68
N LEU A 108 0.81 -8.65 -7.37
CA LEU A 108 0.12 -9.51 -8.33
C LEU A 108 -0.93 -8.76 -9.18
N ASP A 109 -1.64 -7.77 -8.60
CA ASP A 109 -2.74 -7.09 -9.30
C ASP A 109 -2.64 -5.56 -9.34
N LEU A 110 -1.71 -4.95 -8.59
CA LEU A 110 -1.53 -3.50 -8.58
C LEU A 110 -0.20 -3.05 -9.18
N VAL A 111 0.92 -3.62 -8.71
CA VAL A 111 2.27 -3.14 -9.07
C VAL A 111 2.56 -3.25 -10.56
N GLY A 112 2.21 -4.36 -11.20
CA GLY A 112 2.37 -4.58 -12.64
C GLY A 112 1.20 -4.10 -13.50
N ASN A 113 0.19 -3.45 -12.91
CA ASN A 113 -1.06 -3.13 -13.61
C ASN A 113 -0.96 -1.83 -14.41
N SER A 114 -1.11 -1.92 -15.72
CA SER A 114 -1.03 -0.76 -16.62
C SER A 114 -2.07 0.32 -16.35
N LYS A 115 -3.25 -0.02 -15.80
CA LYS A 115 -4.29 0.95 -15.43
C LYS A 115 -3.86 1.73 -14.18
N VAL A 116 -3.22 1.07 -13.21
CA VAL A 116 -2.60 1.72 -12.05
C VAL A 116 -1.51 2.67 -12.51
N HIS A 117 -0.61 2.21 -13.40
CA HIS A 117 0.45 3.06 -13.93
C HIS A 117 -0.09 4.29 -14.64
N LYS A 118 -1.17 4.14 -15.42
CA LYS A 118 -1.83 5.27 -16.10
C LYS A 118 -2.32 6.31 -15.08
N LEU A 119 -3.03 5.89 -14.03
CA LEU A 119 -3.52 6.79 -12.99
C LEU A 119 -2.37 7.50 -12.26
N LEU A 120 -1.28 6.77 -11.96
CA LEU A 120 -0.09 7.35 -11.32
C LEU A 120 0.62 8.37 -12.22
N VAL A 121 0.72 8.10 -13.52
CA VAL A 121 1.29 9.05 -14.48
C VAL A 121 0.40 10.29 -14.65
N GLU A 122 -0.92 10.13 -14.66
CA GLU A 122 -1.87 11.25 -14.66
C GLU A 122 -1.71 12.11 -13.40
N ALA A 123 -1.67 11.47 -12.20
CA ALA A 123 -1.44 12.15 -10.94
C ALA A 123 -0.09 12.90 -10.92
N TYR A 124 0.97 12.29 -11.45
CA TYR A 124 2.29 12.91 -11.58
C TYR A 124 2.25 14.16 -12.46
N LYS A 125 1.63 14.08 -13.66
CA LYS A 125 1.48 15.21 -14.58
C LYS A 125 0.70 16.37 -13.96
N ASP A 126 -0.34 16.05 -13.22
CA ASP A 126 -1.20 17.03 -12.55
C ASP A 126 -0.64 17.49 -11.20
N ASN A 127 0.58 17.05 -10.84
CA ASN A 127 1.25 17.38 -9.59
C ASN A 127 0.41 17.10 -8.35
N LYS A 128 -0.33 15.98 -8.35
CA LYS A 128 -1.18 15.52 -7.25
C LYS A 128 -0.39 14.64 -6.28
N LEU A 129 -0.82 14.60 -5.02
CA LEU A 129 -0.19 13.74 -4.01
C LEU A 129 -0.35 12.27 -4.38
N MET A 130 0.74 11.52 -4.27
CA MET A 130 0.79 10.08 -4.47
C MET A 130 1.36 9.39 -3.23
N GLY A 131 0.59 8.45 -2.68
CA GLY A 131 1.01 7.64 -1.53
C GLY A 131 1.23 6.18 -1.94
N ALA A 132 2.23 5.53 -1.39
CA ALA A 132 2.38 4.07 -1.46
C ALA A 132 3.02 3.52 -0.19
N LEU A 133 2.56 2.35 0.23
CA LEU A 133 2.98 1.70 1.45
C LEU A 133 3.40 0.25 1.15
N CYS A 134 4.47 -0.22 1.79
CA CYS A 134 4.88 -1.62 1.69
C CYS A 134 5.20 -2.00 0.23
N TYR A 135 4.80 -3.18 -0.22
CA TYR A 135 5.02 -3.65 -1.60
C TYR A 135 4.43 -2.74 -2.69
N ALA A 136 3.42 -1.92 -2.35
CA ALA A 136 2.81 -1.01 -3.32
C ALA A 136 3.76 0.09 -3.83
N VAL A 137 4.85 0.37 -3.14
CA VAL A 137 5.90 1.29 -3.63
C VAL A 137 6.45 0.84 -4.99
N GLY A 138 6.44 -0.47 -5.26
CA GLY A 138 6.79 -1.04 -6.56
C GLY A 138 5.96 -0.49 -7.72
N ALA A 139 4.72 -0.03 -7.51
CA ALA A 139 3.90 0.56 -8.56
C ALA A 139 4.52 1.84 -9.13
N PHE A 140 5.23 2.61 -8.31
CA PHE A 140 5.93 3.81 -8.77
C PHE A 140 7.11 3.48 -9.68
N VAL A 141 7.76 2.32 -9.49
CA VAL A 141 8.89 1.86 -10.31
C VAL A 141 8.49 1.74 -11.77
N TRP A 142 7.30 1.16 -12.02
CA TRP A 142 6.81 0.86 -13.36
C TRP A 142 5.98 1.98 -14.00
N ALA A 143 5.51 2.96 -13.22
CA ALA A 143 4.90 4.17 -13.74
C ALA A 143 5.98 5.05 -14.39
N ARG A 144 5.93 5.21 -15.72
CA ARG A 144 7.00 5.84 -16.50
C ARG A 144 6.58 7.21 -17.01
N LYS A 145 7.47 8.18 -16.89
CA LYS A 145 7.33 9.53 -17.45
C LYS A 145 7.27 9.45 -18.97
N PRO A 146 6.24 9.99 -19.64
CA PRO A 146 6.13 9.89 -21.09
C PRO A 146 7.27 10.55 -21.86
N GLU A 147 7.83 11.62 -21.29
CA GLU A 147 8.87 12.43 -21.92
C GLU A 147 10.24 11.74 -22.01
N ASN A 148 10.53 10.78 -21.14
CA ASN A 148 11.88 10.16 -21.12
C ASN A 148 11.90 8.67 -20.75
N GLY A 149 10.73 8.06 -20.46
CA GLY A 149 10.60 6.64 -20.12
C GLY A 149 11.16 6.27 -18.73
N LYS A 150 11.63 7.23 -17.95
CA LYS A 150 12.12 6.99 -16.58
C LYS A 150 10.98 6.89 -15.59
N SER A 151 11.24 6.25 -14.44
CA SER A 151 10.25 6.16 -13.36
C SER A 151 9.83 7.54 -12.87
N ILE A 152 8.55 7.67 -12.44
CA ILE A 152 8.06 8.91 -11.83
C ILE A 152 8.80 9.27 -10.55
N ILE A 153 9.43 8.29 -9.86
CA ILE A 153 10.23 8.52 -8.64
C ILE A 153 11.71 8.78 -8.92
N GLU A 154 12.13 8.94 -10.20
CA GLU A 154 13.51 9.29 -10.50
C GLU A 154 13.93 10.56 -9.76
N GLY A 155 15.06 10.49 -9.05
CA GLY A 155 15.63 11.59 -8.26
C GLY A 155 14.94 11.86 -6.93
N LYS A 156 13.98 11.02 -6.52
CA LYS A 156 13.19 11.21 -5.29
C LYS A 156 13.76 10.43 -4.10
N THR A 157 13.38 10.87 -2.91
CA THR A 157 13.60 10.12 -1.66
C THR A 157 12.34 9.33 -1.35
N VAL A 158 12.46 8.01 -1.30
CA VAL A 158 11.35 7.08 -1.04
C VAL A 158 11.76 6.02 -0.04
N VAL A 159 10.77 5.34 0.54
CA VAL A 159 10.98 4.19 1.44
C VAL A 159 10.70 2.90 0.67
N ALA A 160 11.47 1.87 0.91
CA ALA A 160 11.20 0.52 0.41
C ALA A 160 11.62 -0.52 1.46
N HIS A 161 11.00 -1.70 1.43
CA HIS A 161 11.35 -2.83 2.28
C HIS A 161 12.86 -3.10 2.23
N PRO A 162 13.50 -3.39 3.37
CA PRO A 162 14.86 -3.90 3.39
C PRO A 162 14.95 -5.20 2.60
N ARG A 163 16.06 -5.38 1.89
CA ARG A 163 16.28 -6.56 1.06
C ARG A 163 16.13 -7.86 1.82
N GLU A 164 16.61 -7.90 3.06
CA GLU A 164 16.56 -9.06 3.94
C GLU A 164 15.14 -9.48 4.31
N TRP A 165 14.17 -8.57 4.29
CA TRP A 165 12.77 -8.88 4.56
C TRP A 165 12.08 -9.61 3.38
N ASP A 166 12.59 -9.42 2.17
CA ASP A 166 12.03 -10.04 0.96
C ASP A 166 12.55 -11.47 0.73
N PHE A 167 13.52 -11.93 1.53
CA PHE A 167 14.15 -13.25 1.40
C PHE A 167 13.90 -14.19 2.58
N THR A 168 12.89 -13.94 3.37
CA THR A 168 12.43 -14.90 4.37
C THR A 168 11.69 -16.02 3.66
N GLY A 169 12.02 -17.25 3.99
CA GLY A 169 11.52 -18.45 3.35
C GLY A 169 10.02 -18.48 3.03
N ASP A 170 9.56 -19.52 2.39
CA ASP A 170 8.17 -19.63 1.92
C ASP A 170 7.18 -19.41 3.07
N LEU A 171 6.36 -18.39 2.96
CA LEU A 171 5.29 -18.09 3.89
C LEU A 171 3.94 -18.21 3.16
N PRO A 172 3.08 -19.15 3.55
CA PRO A 172 1.75 -19.22 2.98
C PRO A 172 0.86 -18.11 3.53
N TYR A 173 0.11 -17.46 2.65
CA TYR A 173 -0.86 -16.43 3.01
C TYR A 173 -2.25 -16.84 2.55
N SER A 174 -3.18 -16.97 3.48
CA SER A 174 -4.59 -17.23 3.17
C SER A 174 -5.42 -15.96 3.30
N LEU A 175 -6.45 -15.81 2.48
CA LEU A 175 -7.40 -14.71 2.58
C LEU A 175 -8.28 -14.87 3.84
N TYR A 176 -8.66 -13.76 4.44
CA TYR A 176 -9.56 -13.77 5.59
C TYR A 176 -10.90 -14.44 5.25
N GLY A 177 -11.41 -15.29 6.15
CA GLY A 177 -12.65 -16.01 5.98
C GLY A 177 -12.55 -17.27 5.13
N THR A 178 -11.35 -17.65 4.65
CA THR A 178 -11.14 -18.95 4.02
C THR A 178 -10.96 -20.05 5.08
N THR A 179 -11.39 -21.26 4.75
CA THR A 179 -11.29 -22.44 5.62
C THR A 179 -10.79 -23.63 4.82
N PRO A 180 -10.37 -24.76 5.48
CA PRO A 180 -10.03 -25.99 4.75
C PRO A 180 -11.14 -26.50 3.83
N ASP A 181 -12.41 -26.24 4.19
CA ASP A 181 -13.59 -26.66 3.39
C ASP A 181 -13.94 -25.62 2.31
N ASN A 182 -13.45 -24.39 2.44
CA ASN A 182 -13.60 -23.30 1.47
C ASN A 182 -12.27 -22.55 1.38
N PRO A 183 -11.27 -23.16 0.76
CA PRO A 183 -9.87 -22.72 0.91
C PRO A 183 -9.55 -21.40 0.21
N GLY A 184 -10.38 -20.90 -0.68
CA GLY A 184 -10.00 -19.70 -1.43
C GLY A 184 -8.68 -19.87 -2.19
N THR A 185 -8.00 -18.76 -2.44
CA THR A 185 -6.68 -18.79 -3.08
C THR A 185 -5.60 -18.50 -2.04
N ASP A 186 -4.77 -19.47 -1.75
CA ASP A 186 -3.59 -19.27 -0.94
C ASP A 186 -2.48 -18.63 -1.80
N LEU A 187 -1.81 -17.66 -1.20
CA LEU A 187 -0.58 -17.11 -1.75
C LEU A 187 0.59 -17.76 -1.02
N VAL A 188 1.41 -18.46 -1.77
CA VAL A 188 2.72 -18.92 -1.31
C VAL A 188 3.75 -18.00 -1.93
N THR A 189 4.55 -17.35 -1.10
CA THR A 189 5.51 -16.37 -1.59
C THR A 189 6.86 -16.51 -0.86
N PRO A 190 7.98 -16.49 -1.58
CA PRO A 190 9.27 -16.13 -1.02
C PRO A 190 9.39 -14.60 -0.82
N GLY A 191 8.29 -13.85 -0.76
CA GLY A 191 8.27 -12.42 -0.75
C GLY A 191 7.94 -11.83 -2.13
N PHE A 192 8.52 -10.70 -2.45
CA PHE A 192 8.35 -10.06 -3.76
C PHE A 192 9.17 -10.83 -4.82
N VAL A 193 8.67 -10.87 -6.07
CA VAL A 193 9.38 -11.53 -7.20
C VAL A 193 10.78 -10.95 -7.40
N PHE A 194 10.97 -9.68 -7.08
CA PHE A 194 12.25 -8.98 -7.02
C PHE A 194 12.39 -8.33 -5.65
N PRO A 195 13.60 -8.22 -5.07
CA PRO A 195 13.80 -7.44 -3.86
C PRO A 195 13.32 -6.00 -4.09
N LEU A 196 12.35 -5.55 -3.30
CA LEU A 196 11.71 -4.25 -3.53
C LEU A 196 12.72 -3.11 -3.48
N ALA A 197 13.63 -3.12 -2.47
CA ALA A 197 14.67 -2.10 -2.37
C ALA A 197 15.50 -1.99 -3.64
N VAL A 198 15.89 -3.11 -4.25
CA VAL A 198 16.76 -3.14 -5.45
C VAL A 198 16.09 -2.48 -6.65
N ILE A 199 14.83 -2.82 -6.93
CA ILE A 199 14.11 -2.21 -8.07
C ILE A 199 13.76 -0.74 -7.83
N VAL A 200 13.55 -0.36 -6.57
CA VAL A 200 13.30 1.04 -6.19
C VAL A 200 14.59 1.85 -6.28
N GLU A 201 15.75 1.31 -5.85
CA GLU A 201 17.08 1.93 -6.02
C GLU A 201 17.40 2.20 -7.49
N ASP A 202 17.16 1.22 -8.37
CA ASP A 202 17.31 1.42 -9.82
C ASP A 202 16.39 2.53 -10.34
N ALA A 203 15.14 2.55 -9.89
CA ALA A 203 14.13 3.52 -10.35
C ALA A 203 14.40 4.95 -9.90
N VAL A 204 14.88 5.17 -8.67
CA VAL A 204 15.25 6.52 -8.19
C VAL A 204 16.56 7.00 -8.79
N GLY A 205 17.44 6.08 -9.19
CA GLY A 205 18.71 6.36 -9.83
C GLY A 205 19.70 7.13 -8.93
N GLN A 206 20.80 7.58 -9.50
CA GLN A 206 21.92 8.18 -8.75
C GLN A 206 21.57 9.45 -7.97
N LYS A 207 20.53 10.18 -8.35
CA LYS A 207 20.11 11.43 -7.68
C LYS A 207 19.04 11.20 -6.63
N GLY A 208 18.45 10.04 -6.59
CA GLY A 208 17.44 9.67 -5.60
C GLY A 208 18.04 8.99 -4.38
N LYS A 209 17.18 8.70 -3.40
CA LYS A 209 17.56 8.01 -2.18
C LYS A 209 16.48 7.02 -1.78
N VAL A 210 16.86 5.80 -1.43
CA VAL A 210 15.98 4.82 -0.80
C VAL A 210 16.30 4.75 0.70
N LEU A 211 15.26 4.91 1.51
CA LEU A 211 15.31 4.66 2.94
C LEU A 211 14.81 3.24 3.19
N SER A 212 15.69 2.39 3.70
CA SER A 212 15.42 0.97 3.91
C SER A 212 15.99 0.57 5.28
N ASP A 213 15.26 0.92 6.34
CA ASP A 213 15.69 0.70 7.72
C ASP A 213 15.16 -0.66 8.24
N PRO A 214 16.01 -1.69 8.38
CA PRO A 214 15.59 -3.00 8.89
C PRO A 214 15.21 -2.97 10.37
N THR A 215 15.46 -1.88 11.08
CA THR A 215 15.12 -1.71 12.50
C THR A 215 13.83 -0.91 12.71
N ALA A 216 13.15 -0.52 11.63
CA ALA A 216 11.88 0.18 11.72
C ALA A 216 10.84 -0.67 12.47
N ASN A 217 10.09 -0.02 13.32
CA ASN A 217 9.03 -0.63 14.12
C ASN A 217 7.96 0.42 14.46
N ARG A 218 6.92 0.06 15.22
CA ARG A 218 5.81 0.97 15.55
C ARG A 218 6.21 2.21 16.34
N GLU A 219 7.27 2.13 17.15
CA GLU A 219 7.80 3.28 17.90
C GLU A 219 8.68 4.18 17.02
N LYS A 220 9.30 3.57 16.01
CA LYS A 220 10.16 4.23 15.04
C LYS A 220 9.74 3.88 13.61
N PRO A 221 8.56 4.37 13.15
CA PRO A 221 8.09 4.10 11.81
C PRO A 221 8.95 4.78 10.74
N SER A 222 9.04 4.18 9.56
CA SER A 222 9.79 4.72 8.43
C SER A 222 8.85 5.24 7.36
N VAL A 223 8.75 6.57 7.25
CA VAL A 223 7.94 7.28 6.25
C VAL A 223 8.79 8.36 5.60
N ALA A 224 8.80 8.41 4.27
CA ALA A 224 9.42 9.47 3.51
C ALA A 224 8.36 10.38 2.87
N TYR A 225 8.67 11.68 2.83
CA TYR A 225 7.94 12.67 2.07
C TYR A 225 8.90 13.45 1.17
N ASP A 226 8.70 13.33 -0.12
CA ASP A 226 9.40 14.10 -1.15
C ASP A 226 8.39 14.41 -2.26
N TRP A 227 7.82 15.62 -2.22
CA TRP A 227 6.70 16.01 -3.07
C TRP A 227 6.85 15.57 -4.53
N PRO A 228 5.87 14.97 -5.15
CA PRO A 228 4.49 14.70 -4.65
C PRO A 228 4.30 13.33 -3.98
N PHE A 229 5.36 12.70 -3.47
CA PHE A 229 5.33 11.34 -2.95
C PHE A 229 5.32 11.29 -1.42
N VAL A 230 4.47 10.42 -0.85
CA VAL A 230 4.56 9.92 0.52
C VAL A 230 4.71 8.40 0.44
N THR A 231 5.76 7.85 1.04
CA THR A 231 5.99 6.40 1.05
C THR A 231 6.23 5.90 2.46
N GLY A 232 5.72 4.72 2.77
CA GLY A 232 5.89 4.05 4.06
C GLY A 232 6.50 2.65 3.90
N LEU A 233 7.24 2.18 4.91
CA LEU A 233 8.04 0.97 4.81
C LEU A 233 7.16 -0.30 4.78
N SER A 234 6.37 -0.50 5.83
CA SER A 234 5.48 -1.66 5.96
C SER A 234 4.36 -1.38 6.97
N VAL A 235 3.76 -2.42 7.52
CA VAL A 235 2.62 -2.33 8.46
C VAL A 235 2.90 -1.44 9.67
N GLU A 236 4.10 -1.48 10.23
CA GLU A 236 4.52 -0.66 11.38
C GLU A 236 4.44 0.83 11.10
N SER A 237 4.51 1.23 9.83
CA SER A 237 4.46 2.61 9.37
C SER A 237 3.06 3.09 8.96
N SER A 238 2.04 2.24 8.99
CA SER A 238 0.70 2.52 8.44
C SER A 238 0.04 3.75 9.05
N ILE A 239 0.11 3.89 10.37
CA ILE A 239 -0.47 5.05 11.09
C ILE A 239 0.27 6.34 10.71
N ALA A 240 1.60 6.33 10.78
CA ALA A 240 2.43 7.50 10.46
C ALA A 240 2.28 7.91 8.98
N PHE A 241 2.15 6.94 8.07
CA PHE A 241 1.88 7.15 6.66
C PHE A 241 0.53 7.87 6.44
N GLY A 242 -0.55 7.36 7.04
CA GLY A 242 -1.87 7.99 6.95
C GLY A 242 -1.89 9.42 7.51
N GLN A 243 -1.24 9.64 8.67
CA GLN A 243 -1.09 10.95 9.26
C GLN A 243 -0.31 11.93 8.37
N LYS A 244 0.77 11.46 7.74
CA LYS A 244 1.57 12.27 6.81
C LYS A 244 0.77 12.70 5.59
N ILE A 245 -0.04 11.81 5.03
CA ILE A 245 -0.92 12.14 3.90
C ILE A 245 -1.93 13.22 4.31
N VAL A 246 -2.58 13.06 5.46
CA VAL A 246 -3.51 14.07 5.99
C VAL A 246 -2.81 15.41 6.18
N GLU A 247 -1.63 15.43 6.81
CA GLU A 247 -0.83 16.65 7.01
C GLU A 247 -0.57 17.37 5.69
N VAL A 248 -0.15 16.63 4.66
CA VAL A 248 0.21 17.20 3.36
C VAL A 248 -1.00 17.71 2.60
N LEU A 249 -2.12 16.97 2.61
CA LEU A 249 -3.35 17.37 1.91
C LEU A 249 -4.09 18.51 2.58
N SER A 250 -3.83 18.77 3.86
CA SER A 250 -4.48 19.84 4.63
C SER A 250 -3.82 21.21 4.45
N LYS A 251 -2.67 21.25 3.79
CA LYS A 251 -1.96 22.49 3.42
C LYS A 251 -2.46 23.06 2.12
#